data_2b5d8f7b958db5ac9a2d893247ab976a
#
_entry.id   2b5d8f7b958db5ac9a2d893247ab976a
#
_cell.length_a   1.000
_cell.length_b   1.000
_cell.length_c   1.000
_cell.angle_alpha   90.00
_cell.angle_beta   90.00
_cell.angle_gamma   90.00
#
_symmetry.space_group_name_H-M   'P 1'
#
loop_
_entity.id
_entity.type
_entity.pdbx_description
1 polymer ?
#
loop_
_entity_poly.entity_id
_entity_poly.type
_entity_poly.pdbx_seq_one_letter_code
_entity_poly.pdbx_strand_id
1 'polypeptide(L)'
;YNHYMELLNDEELAKKLALDMKMKELKDGVQTIRYQLSTLQTTNGQAPFSTIYLEIEEGHPYEEEMALICEEMIKQRLEGMKNYRGQEIGEAFPKLVYLLDEHNCLEGGKYDYITKLAAKCTAKRLVPDYQSAKIMRKNYEGNTFPPMGCRSHLSPCKDENGNYKWYGRFNQGVVSLNLPQIAITADKDMELFWDMLDQRLELCKDALMIRHNMLLGTSSDVSPIHWQHGAIARLGKGEKIDKYLKDGYSTLSLGYVGVCEMVYAMLGVSHTTPEGEKFALEVMNHMEDKCMEWKKETGLGFGLYGTPAENLCGLQVKQFRKKYGVIENVSDREYVSNSFHCHVTEDITPIEKQDLEGRFWELCNGG
;
A
#
# COMPACT_ATOMS: atom_id res chain seq x y z
N TYR A 1 -14.45 -32.23 15.87
CA TYR A 1 -14.45 -32.83 17.20
C TYR A 1 -15.65 -33.75 17.36
N ASN A 2 -16.89 -33.26 17.30
CA ASN A 2 -18.11 -34.04 17.50
C ASN A 2 -18.15 -35.32 16.65
N HIS A 3 -17.78 -35.24 15.39
CA HIS A 3 -17.69 -36.42 14.52
C HIS A 3 -16.73 -37.50 15.04
N TYR A 4 -15.56 -37.13 15.56
CA TYR A 4 -14.62 -38.09 16.14
C TYR A 4 -15.11 -38.64 17.51
N MET A 5 -15.80 -37.82 18.31
CA MET A 5 -16.41 -38.30 19.54
C MET A 5 -17.47 -39.36 19.30
N GLU A 6 -18.33 -39.18 18.31
CA GLU A 6 -19.34 -40.14 17.91
C GLU A 6 -18.74 -41.48 17.44
N LEU A 7 -17.58 -41.45 16.75
CA LEU A 7 -16.92 -42.63 16.24
C LEU A 7 -16.07 -43.39 17.24
N LEU A 8 -15.38 -42.67 18.13
CA LEU A 8 -14.30 -43.25 18.93
C LEU A 8 -14.67 -43.44 20.40
N ASN A 9 -15.64 -42.70 20.89
CA ASN A 9 -16.02 -42.65 22.31
C ASN A 9 -14.81 -42.45 23.27
N ASP A 10 -13.78 -41.74 22.77
CA ASP A 10 -12.56 -41.41 23.50
C ASP A 10 -12.28 -39.92 23.26
N GLU A 11 -12.40 -39.13 24.33
CA GLU A 11 -12.33 -37.67 24.28
C GLU A 11 -10.93 -37.17 23.88
N GLU A 12 -9.88 -37.73 24.46
CA GLU A 12 -8.51 -37.33 24.23
C GLU A 12 -8.07 -37.63 22.78
N LEU A 13 -8.41 -38.83 22.30
CA LEU A 13 -8.12 -39.24 20.94
C LEU A 13 -8.95 -38.42 19.95
N ALA A 14 -10.21 -38.14 20.24
CA ALA A 14 -11.06 -37.32 19.39
C ALA A 14 -10.54 -35.85 19.28
N LYS A 15 -10.10 -35.27 20.39
CA LYS A 15 -9.45 -33.93 20.39
C LYS A 15 -8.19 -33.91 19.55
N LYS A 16 -7.31 -34.89 19.73
CA LYS A 16 -6.06 -35.01 18.96
C LYS A 16 -6.32 -35.10 17.48
N LEU A 17 -7.20 -36.01 17.07
CA LEU A 17 -7.53 -36.19 15.64
C LEU A 17 -8.22 -34.96 15.04
N ALA A 18 -9.08 -34.28 15.80
CA ALA A 18 -9.70 -33.03 15.35
C ALA A 18 -8.68 -31.94 15.13
N LEU A 19 -7.70 -31.81 16.03
CA LEU A 19 -6.60 -30.85 15.88
C LEU A 19 -5.71 -31.16 14.68
N ASP A 20 -5.31 -32.44 14.52
CA ASP A 20 -4.49 -32.88 13.38
C ASP A 20 -5.19 -32.59 12.05
N MET A 21 -6.50 -32.86 11.96
CA MET A 21 -7.29 -32.53 10.76
C MET A 21 -7.42 -31.02 10.54
N LYS A 22 -7.68 -30.24 11.60
CA LYS A 22 -7.71 -28.76 11.50
C LYS A 22 -6.40 -28.21 10.96
N MET A 23 -5.27 -28.69 11.49
CA MET A 23 -3.94 -28.22 11.01
C MET A 23 -3.66 -28.67 9.57
N LYS A 24 -4.09 -29.86 9.19
CA LYS A 24 -3.97 -30.34 7.80
C LYS A 24 -4.81 -29.47 6.84
N GLU A 25 -6.07 -29.24 7.16
CA GLU A 25 -6.97 -28.41 6.35
C GLU A 25 -6.44 -26.98 6.22
N LEU A 26 -5.92 -26.40 7.31
CA LEU A 26 -5.28 -25.09 7.28
C LEU A 26 -4.09 -25.07 6.31
N LYS A 27 -3.18 -26.01 6.43
CA LYS A 27 -2.01 -26.14 5.56
C LYS A 27 -2.40 -26.29 4.08
N ASP A 28 -3.32 -27.19 3.79
CA ASP A 28 -3.81 -27.48 2.44
C ASP A 28 -4.55 -26.25 1.86
N GLY A 29 -5.33 -25.55 2.70
CA GLY A 29 -6.04 -24.32 2.33
C GLY A 29 -5.09 -23.18 1.97
N VAL A 30 -4.08 -22.93 2.78
CA VAL A 30 -3.05 -21.92 2.51
C VAL A 30 -2.27 -22.26 1.24
N GLN A 31 -1.90 -23.51 1.06
CA GLN A 31 -1.23 -23.96 -0.17
C GLN A 31 -2.11 -23.76 -1.41
N THR A 32 -3.41 -24.03 -1.29
CA THR A 32 -4.37 -23.84 -2.39
C THR A 32 -4.48 -22.36 -2.77
N ILE A 33 -4.60 -21.46 -1.80
CA ILE A 33 -4.62 -20.01 -2.05
C ILE A 33 -3.36 -19.56 -2.77
N ARG A 34 -2.18 -19.96 -2.30
CA ARG A 34 -0.90 -19.63 -2.92
C ARG A 34 -0.79 -20.15 -4.35
N TYR A 35 -1.16 -21.41 -4.56
CA TYR A 35 -1.13 -22.03 -5.88
C TYR A 35 -2.06 -21.32 -6.85
N GLN A 36 -3.30 -21.06 -6.46
CA GLN A 36 -4.28 -20.37 -7.30
C GLN A 36 -3.81 -18.96 -7.68
N LEU A 37 -3.36 -18.16 -6.72
CA LEU A 37 -2.89 -16.80 -6.98
C LEU A 37 -1.60 -16.74 -7.80
N SER A 38 -0.74 -17.76 -7.71
CA SER A 38 0.50 -17.84 -8.48
C SER A 38 0.31 -18.37 -9.90
N THR A 39 -0.77 -19.13 -10.16
CA THR A 39 -1.02 -19.76 -11.45
C THR A 39 -2.11 -19.10 -12.28
N LEU A 40 -3.01 -18.34 -11.63
CA LEU A 40 -4.02 -17.58 -12.34
C LEU A 40 -3.39 -16.41 -13.10
N GLN A 41 -3.85 -16.24 -14.33
CA GLN A 41 -3.48 -15.10 -15.15
C GLN A 41 -4.73 -14.43 -15.71
N THR A 42 -4.66 -13.11 -15.85
CA THR A 42 -5.68 -12.35 -16.58
C THR A 42 -5.62 -12.70 -18.08
N THR A 43 -6.64 -12.33 -18.82
CA THR A 43 -6.66 -12.47 -20.29
C THR A 43 -5.45 -11.82 -21.00
N ASN A 44 -4.83 -10.83 -20.33
CA ASN A 44 -3.63 -10.16 -20.84
C ASN A 44 -2.32 -10.79 -20.32
N GLY A 45 -2.38 -11.95 -19.67
CA GLY A 45 -1.20 -12.66 -19.17
C GLY A 45 -0.58 -12.08 -17.91
N GLN A 46 -1.29 -11.23 -17.17
CA GLN A 46 -0.83 -10.68 -15.90
C GLN A 46 -1.35 -11.49 -14.70
N ALA A 47 -0.51 -11.65 -13.68
CA ALA A 47 -0.95 -12.22 -12.42
C ALA A 47 -1.92 -11.25 -11.69
N PRO A 48 -2.95 -11.78 -10.98
CA PRO A 48 -3.83 -10.95 -10.17
C PRO A 48 -3.04 -10.20 -9.09
N PHE A 49 -3.16 -8.89 -9.05
CA PHE A 49 -2.53 -8.08 -8.01
C PHE A 49 -3.38 -8.17 -6.73
N SER A 50 -3.08 -9.15 -5.90
CA SER A 50 -3.82 -9.46 -4.69
C SER A 50 -2.99 -9.22 -3.44
N THR A 51 -3.64 -8.78 -2.37
CA THR A 51 -3.06 -8.57 -1.05
C THR A 51 -3.81 -9.37 -0.01
N ILE A 52 -3.10 -10.06 0.87
CA ILE A 52 -3.66 -10.69 2.07
C ILE A 52 -3.15 -9.90 3.28
N TYR A 53 -4.10 -9.43 4.07
CA TYR A 53 -3.86 -8.70 5.29
C TYR A 53 -3.82 -9.67 6.47
N LEU A 54 -2.69 -9.74 7.13
CA LEU A 54 -2.44 -10.64 8.26
C LEU A 54 -2.60 -9.84 9.54
N GLU A 55 -3.79 -9.90 10.10
CA GLU A 55 -4.17 -9.23 11.34
C GLU A 55 -4.54 -10.27 12.39
N ILE A 56 -4.12 -10.04 13.62
CA ILE A 56 -4.52 -10.80 14.81
C ILE A 56 -5.20 -9.80 15.72
N GLU A 57 -6.52 -9.81 15.78
CA GLU A 57 -7.29 -8.87 16.58
C GLU A 57 -7.41 -9.39 18.02
N GLU A 58 -6.82 -8.66 18.96
CA GLU A 58 -6.85 -9.03 20.39
C GLU A 58 -8.28 -9.02 20.93
N GLY A 59 -8.66 -10.12 21.60
CA GLY A 59 -10.01 -10.29 22.15
C GLY A 59 -11.08 -10.71 21.14
N HIS A 60 -10.72 -10.89 19.86
CA HIS A 60 -11.67 -11.40 18.88
C HIS A 60 -12.03 -12.87 19.15
N PRO A 61 -13.29 -13.32 18.96
CA PRO A 61 -13.70 -14.71 19.20
C PRO A 61 -12.87 -15.77 18.45
N TYR A 62 -12.23 -15.40 17.34
CA TYR A 62 -11.37 -16.26 16.51
C TYR A 62 -9.91 -15.82 16.50
N GLU A 63 -9.45 -15.16 17.56
CA GLU A 63 -8.08 -14.66 17.68
C GLU A 63 -7.02 -15.77 17.46
N GLU A 64 -7.23 -16.94 18.03
CA GLU A 64 -6.32 -18.08 17.89
C GLU A 64 -6.29 -18.64 16.47
N GLU A 65 -7.45 -18.72 15.82
CA GLU A 65 -7.56 -19.15 14.43
C GLU A 65 -6.88 -18.14 13.48
N MET A 66 -7.06 -16.84 13.73
CA MET A 66 -6.38 -15.78 12.96
C MET A 66 -4.86 -15.91 13.12
N ALA A 67 -4.37 -16.16 14.34
CA ALA A 67 -2.95 -16.37 14.60
C ALA A 67 -2.40 -17.60 13.85
N LEU A 68 -3.12 -18.72 13.87
CA LEU A 68 -2.75 -19.94 13.13
C LEU A 68 -2.70 -19.71 11.61
N ILE A 69 -3.65 -18.95 11.05
CA ILE A 69 -3.66 -18.59 9.64
C ILE A 69 -2.45 -17.70 9.30
N CYS A 70 -2.19 -16.68 10.11
CA CYS A 70 -1.04 -15.79 9.92
C CYS A 70 0.27 -16.59 9.98
N GLU A 71 0.42 -17.44 10.97
CA GLU A 71 1.60 -18.29 11.13
C GLU A 71 1.82 -19.19 9.92
N GLU A 72 0.79 -19.91 9.47
CA GLU A 72 0.90 -20.84 8.34
C GLU A 72 1.18 -20.12 7.02
N MET A 73 0.54 -18.95 6.79
CA MET A 73 0.82 -18.12 5.61
C MET A 73 2.28 -17.69 5.56
N ILE A 74 2.86 -17.25 6.69
CA ILE A 74 4.25 -16.82 6.77
C ILE A 74 5.20 -18.01 6.64
N LYS A 75 4.89 -19.17 7.28
CA LYS A 75 5.68 -20.40 7.16
C LYS A 75 5.83 -20.84 5.72
N GLN A 76 4.72 -20.98 5.03
CA GLN A 76 4.75 -21.43 3.63
C GLN A 76 5.43 -20.41 2.71
N ARG A 77 5.29 -19.11 2.99
CA ARG A 77 6.02 -18.08 2.24
C ARG A 77 7.53 -18.17 2.49
N LEU A 78 7.96 -18.42 3.72
CA LEU A 78 9.37 -18.63 4.07
C LEU A 78 9.95 -19.88 3.38
N GLU A 79 9.20 -20.98 3.35
CA GLU A 79 9.57 -22.20 2.62
C GLU A 79 9.72 -21.94 1.12
N GLY A 80 8.81 -21.11 0.54
CA GLY A 80 8.78 -20.78 -0.87
C GLY A 80 8.13 -21.85 -1.73
N MET A 81 8.15 -21.64 -3.05
CA MET A 81 7.67 -22.60 -4.05
C MET A 81 8.81 -23.14 -4.90
N LYS A 82 8.64 -24.33 -5.42
CA LYS A 82 9.58 -24.93 -6.37
C LYS A 82 8.87 -25.23 -7.68
N ASN A 83 9.56 -24.98 -8.78
CA ASN A 83 9.11 -25.43 -10.10
C ASN A 83 9.30 -26.94 -10.26
N TYR A 84 8.87 -27.48 -11.41
CA TYR A 84 8.98 -28.91 -11.73
C TYR A 84 10.43 -29.43 -11.79
N ARG A 85 11.43 -28.53 -11.86
CA ARG A 85 12.86 -28.87 -11.81
C ARG A 85 13.45 -28.79 -10.39
N GLY A 86 12.62 -28.54 -9.37
CA GLY A 86 13.06 -28.39 -7.99
C GLY A 86 13.75 -27.05 -7.67
N GLN A 87 13.76 -26.10 -8.61
CA GLN A 87 14.34 -24.77 -8.40
C GLN A 87 13.35 -23.88 -7.65
N GLU A 88 13.85 -23.11 -6.70
CA GLU A 88 13.04 -22.10 -6.01
C GLU A 88 12.60 -21.02 -6.99
N ILE A 89 11.30 -20.69 -6.92
CA ILE A 89 10.70 -19.59 -7.69
C ILE A 89 10.18 -18.54 -6.73
N GLY A 90 10.34 -17.26 -7.13
CA GLY A 90 9.78 -16.14 -6.40
C GLY A 90 8.27 -16.07 -6.55
N GLU A 91 7.60 -15.82 -5.43
CA GLU A 91 6.16 -15.59 -5.42
C GLU A 91 5.91 -14.07 -5.37
N ALA A 92 5.44 -13.50 -6.47
CA ALA A 92 5.09 -12.09 -6.52
C ALA A 92 3.78 -11.81 -5.76
N PHE A 93 2.82 -12.73 -5.83
CA PHE A 93 1.49 -12.61 -5.24
C PHE A 93 1.08 -13.89 -4.51
N PRO A 94 0.21 -13.77 -3.48
CA PRO A 94 -0.33 -12.53 -2.93
C PRO A 94 0.76 -11.69 -2.22
N LYS A 95 0.61 -10.37 -2.23
CA LYS A 95 1.33 -9.52 -1.26
C LYS A 95 0.84 -9.88 0.13
N LEU A 96 1.77 -10.03 1.07
CA LEU A 96 1.44 -10.24 2.48
C LEU A 96 1.72 -8.93 3.21
N VAL A 97 0.73 -8.41 3.91
CA VAL A 97 0.87 -7.25 4.80
C VAL A 97 0.57 -7.72 6.21
N TYR A 98 1.53 -7.58 7.10
CA TYR A 98 1.43 -8.00 8.50
C TYR A 98 1.27 -6.81 9.43
N LEU A 99 0.16 -6.80 10.17
CA LEU A 99 -0.14 -5.74 11.11
C LEU A 99 0.63 -5.95 12.42
N LEU A 100 1.47 -4.99 12.75
CA LEU A 100 2.20 -4.94 14.02
C LEU A 100 1.34 -4.26 15.09
N ASP A 101 1.04 -4.99 16.14
CA ASP A 101 0.33 -4.52 17.31
C ASP A 101 1.09 -4.91 18.59
N GLU A 102 0.77 -4.32 19.74
CA GLU A 102 1.55 -4.52 20.98
C GLU A 102 1.62 -6.00 21.39
N HIS A 103 0.52 -6.75 21.28
CA HIS A 103 0.44 -8.16 21.65
C HIS A 103 1.20 -9.12 20.72
N ASN A 104 1.61 -8.67 19.55
CA ASN A 104 2.38 -9.48 18.61
C ASN A 104 3.78 -8.96 18.30
N CYS A 105 4.09 -7.67 18.51
CA CYS A 105 5.39 -7.11 18.17
C CYS A 105 6.29 -6.83 19.39
N LEU A 106 5.72 -6.73 20.60
CA LEU A 106 6.52 -6.54 21.81
C LEU A 106 7.07 -7.87 22.32
N GLU A 107 8.28 -7.87 22.86
CA GLU A 107 8.91 -9.04 23.43
C GLU A 107 8.08 -9.60 24.61
N GLY A 108 7.79 -10.90 24.56
CA GLY A 108 6.91 -11.57 25.52
C GLY A 108 5.41 -11.42 25.24
N GLY A 109 5.02 -10.73 24.18
CA GLY A 109 3.64 -10.72 23.71
C GLY A 109 3.15 -12.12 23.30
N LYS A 110 1.86 -12.37 23.40
CA LYS A 110 1.23 -13.68 23.11
C LYS A 110 1.62 -14.25 21.75
N TYR A 111 1.82 -13.38 20.77
CA TYR A 111 2.13 -13.74 19.37
C TYR A 111 3.47 -13.19 18.87
N ASP A 112 4.39 -12.81 19.75
CA ASP A 112 5.71 -12.31 19.36
C ASP A 112 6.51 -13.30 18.50
N TYR A 113 6.24 -14.60 18.67
CA TYR A 113 6.85 -15.65 17.89
C TYR A 113 6.46 -15.59 16.40
N ILE A 114 5.24 -15.09 16.07
CA ILE A 114 4.78 -14.89 14.69
C ILE A 114 5.56 -13.72 14.06
N THR A 115 5.77 -12.63 14.80
CA THR A 115 6.60 -11.51 14.33
C THR A 115 8.06 -11.92 14.12
N LYS A 116 8.62 -12.74 15.01
CA LYS A 116 9.95 -13.34 14.81
C LYS A 116 10.02 -14.23 13.56
N LEU A 117 8.95 -14.98 13.29
CA LEU A 117 8.83 -15.78 12.06
C LEU A 117 8.70 -14.87 10.82
N ALA A 118 7.92 -13.81 10.90
CA ALA A 118 7.78 -12.80 9.85
C ALA A 118 9.13 -12.14 9.53
N ALA A 119 9.92 -11.76 10.55
CA ALA A 119 11.25 -11.22 10.37
C ALA A 119 12.20 -12.19 9.65
N LYS A 120 12.16 -13.49 9.97
CA LYS A 120 12.90 -14.53 9.24
C LYS A 120 12.46 -14.63 7.77
N CYS A 121 11.15 -14.51 7.53
CA CYS A 121 10.61 -14.52 6.19
C CYS A 121 11.09 -13.29 5.41
N THR A 122 11.05 -12.11 6.01
CA THR A 122 11.53 -10.87 5.40
C THR A 122 13.03 -10.95 5.05
N ALA A 123 13.85 -11.48 5.94
CA ALA A 123 15.27 -11.64 5.69
C ALA A 123 15.59 -12.55 4.49
N LYS A 124 14.72 -13.52 4.18
CA LYS A 124 14.92 -14.48 3.08
C LYS A 124 14.13 -14.10 1.81
N ARG A 125 12.92 -13.54 1.96
CA ARG A 125 11.94 -13.39 0.88
C ARG A 125 11.54 -11.94 0.61
N LEU A 126 11.98 -10.97 1.43
CA LEU A 126 11.58 -9.55 1.37
C LEU A 126 10.06 -9.32 1.57
N VAL A 127 9.40 -10.22 2.25
CA VAL A 127 7.98 -10.16 2.64
C VAL A 127 7.79 -10.81 4.01
N PRO A 128 6.74 -10.44 4.78
CA PRO A 128 5.65 -9.51 4.49
C PRO A 128 6.09 -8.04 4.55
N ASP A 129 5.26 -7.15 4.00
CA ASP A 129 5.28 -5.73 4.33
C ASP A 129 4.67 -5.54 5.72
N TYR A 130 5.08 -4.48 6.44
CA TYR A 130 4.62 -4.24 7.81
C TYR A 130 3.79 -2.98 7.90
N GLN A 131 2.75 -3.02 8.73
CA GLN A 131 1.91 -1.88 9.01
C GLN A 131 1.73 -1.72 10.53
N SER A 132 1.78 -0.49 11.03
CA SER A 132 1.61 -0.22 12.47
C SER A 132 0.13 -0.03 12.82
N ALA A 133 -0.41 -0.89 13.67
CA ALA A 133 -1.75 -0.74 14.23
C ALA A 133 -1.90 0.55 15.02
N LYS A 134 -0.87 0.93 15.79
CA LYS A 134 -0.85 2.16 16.59
C LYS A 134 -1.02 3.41 15.74
N ILE A 135 -0.28 3.52 14.63
CA ILE A 135 -0.38 4.67 13.72
C ILE A 135 -1.74 4.67 13.00
N MET A 136 -2.18 3.50 12.53
CA MET A 136 -3.48 3.38 11.88
C MET A 136 -4.62 3.82 12.80
N ARG A 137 -4.66 3.29 14.03
CA ARG A 137 -5.69 3.67 15.01
C ARG A 137 -5.66 5.14 15.38
N LYS A 138 -4.46 5.74 15.49
CA LYS A 138 -4.31 7.19 15.72
C LYS A 138 -4.94 8.02 14.60
N ASN A 139 -4.71 7.63 13.35
CA ASN A 139 -5.12 8.41 12.18
C ASN A 139 -6.56 8.13 11.72
N TYR A 140 -7.13 6.98 12.10
CA TYR A 140 -8.42 6.51 11.56
C TYR A 140 -9.42 6.11 12.65
N GLU A 141 -9.52 6.94 13.72
CA GLU A 141 -10.54 6.80 14.79
C GLU A 141 -10.56 5.39 15.41
N GLY A 142 -9.39 4.81 15.68
CA GLY A 142 -9.26 3.49 16.30
C GLY A 142 -9.33 2.30 15.34
N ASN A 143 -9.42 2.54 14.04
CA ASN A 143 -9.57 1.47 13.05
C ASN A 143 -8.25 1.13 12.35
N THR A 144 -8.16 -0.12 11.87
CA THR A 144 -7.13 -0.62 10.96
C THR A 144 -7.77 -1.08 9.67
N PHE A 145 -7.04 -1.03 8.55
CA PHE A 145 -7.51 -1.55 7.27
C PHE A 145 -6.34 -1.83 6.33
N PRO A 146 -6.49 -2.77 5.38
CA PRO A 146 -5.42 -3.11 4.45
C PRO A 146 -5.19 -1.99 3.43
N PRO A 147 -3.95 -1.87 2.92
CA PRO A 147 -3.68 -1.07 1.74
C PRO A 147 -4.28 -1.74 0.50
N MET A 148 -4.54 -0.94 -0.53
CA MET A 148 -4.80 -1.43 -1.87
C MET A 148 -3.47 -1.64 -2.60
N GLY A 149 -3.20 -2.87 -3.00
CA GLY A 149 -1.90 -3.22 -3.58
C GLY A 149 -0.78 -3.14 -2.54
N CYS A 150 0.37 -2.55 -2.91
CA CYS A 150 1.55 -2.55 -2.05
C CYS A 150 1.66 -1.31 -1.15
N ARG A 151 1.05 -0.17 -1.49
CA ARG A 151 1.33 1.10 -0.80
C ARG A 151 0.14 2.05 -0.67
N SER A 152 -0.97 1.81 -1.34
CA SER A 152 -2.07 2.77 -1.37
C SER A 152 -3.08 2.51 -0.27
N HIS A 153 -3.18 3.40 0.68
CA HIS A 153 -4.29 3.43 1.63
C HIS A 153 -5.39 4.33 1.07
N LEU A 154 -6.52 3.74 0.71
CA LEU A 154 -7.66 4.49 0.19
C LEU A 154 -8.24 5.35 1.29
N SER A 155 -8.62 6.59 0.97
CA SER A 155 -9.31 7.48 1.91
C SER A 155 -10.53 6.77 2.51
N PRO A 156 -10.69 6.75 3.84
CA PRO A 156 -11.86 6.14 4.46
C PRO A 156 -13.12 6.94 4.12
N CYS A 157 -14.25 6.24 3.95
CA CYS A 157 -15.55 6.84 3.78
C CYS A 157 -16.51 6.43 4.89
N LYS A 158 -17.53 7.24 5.13
CA LYS A 158 -18.63 6.89 6.03
C LYS A 158 -19.86 6.51 5.22
N ASP A 159 -20.59 5.51 5.69
CA ASP A 159 -21.89 5.12 5.12
C ASP A 159 -23.00 6.10 5.52
N GLU A 160 -24.23 5.83 5.07
CA GLU A 160 -25.41 6.63 5.36
C GLU A 160 -25.71 6.79 6.88
N ASN A 161 -25.19 5.87 7.70
CA ASN A 161 -25.34 5.87 9.15
C ASN A 161 -24.15 6.52 9.88
N GLY A 162 -23.16 7.02 9.14
CA GLY A 162 -21.97 7.64 9.69
C GLY A 162 -20.88 6.64 10.12
N ASN A 163 -21.04 5.35 9.84
CA ASN A 163 -20.05 4.32 10.13
C ASN A 163 -19.01 4.23 9.02
N TYR A 164 -17.75 3.98 9.39
CA TYR A 164 -16.71 3.77 8.41
C TYR A 164 -16.95 2.51 7.58
N LYS A 165 -16.74 2.64 6.27
CA LYS A 165 -16.79 1.55 5.31
C LYS A 165 -15.39 1.18 4.84
N TRP A 166 -14.96 -0.04 5.17
CA TRP A 166 -13.60 -0.53 4.88
C TRP A 166 -13.53 -1.46 3.65
N TYR A 167 -14.63 -1.79 3.02
CA TYR A 167 -14.73 -2.73 1.89
C TYR A 167 -15.39 -2.10 0.66
N GLY A 168 -15.16 -2.68 -0.52
CA GLY A 168 -15.74 -2.22 -1.78
C GLY A 168 -15.28 -0.81 -2.20
N ARG A 169 -14.11 -0.39 -1.73
CA ARG A 169 -13.48 0.89 -2.10
C ARG A 169 -12.47 0.67 -3.22
N PHE A 170 -12.20 1.69 -4.01
CA PHE A 170 -11.26 1.62 -5.11
C PHE A 170 -10.64 2.98 -5.42
N ASN A 171 -9.57 2.99 -6.22
CA ASN A 171 -8.93 4.21 -6.70
C ASN A 171 -9.41 4.53 -8.11
N GLN A 172 -9.88 5.75 -8.34
CA GLN A 172 -10.27 6.23 -9.67
C GLN A 172 -9.07 6.52 -10.57
N GLY A 173 -7.91 6.77 -9.98
CA GLY A 173 -6.66 6.99 -10.70
C GLY A 173 -5.66 7.79 -9.89
N VAL A 174 -4.43 7.75 -10.38
CA VAL A 174 -3.30 8.51 -9.83
C VAL A 174 -2.77 9.47 -10.89
N VAL A 175 -2.49 10.70 -10.50
CA VAL A 175 -1.70 11.65 -11.29
C VAL A 175 -0.51 12.05 -10.43
N SER A 176 0.71 11.85 -10.94
CA SER A 176 1.93 12.05 -10.14
C SER A 176 2.70 13.28 -10.54
N LEU A 177 3.03 14.09 -9.54
CA LEU A 177 3.95 15.22 -9.65
C LEU A 177 5.38 14.74 -9.85
N ASN A 178 6.09 15.41 -10.75
CA ASN A 178 7.53 15.27 -10.94
C ASN A 178 8.23 16.41 -10.18
N LEU A 179 8.45 16.21 -8.88
CA LEU A 179 9.05 17.23 -8.00
C LEU A 179 10.46 17.63 -8.45
N PRO A 180 11.37 16.70 -8.85
CA PRO A 180 12.68 17.08 -9.36
C PRO A 180 12.61 18.02 -10.57
N GLN A 181 11.65 17.82 -11.48
CA GLN A 181 11.53 18.70 -12.65
C GLN A 181 11.14 20.12 -12.25
N ILE A 182 10.25 20.29 -11.27
CA ILE A 182 9.89 21.61 -10.74
C ILE A 182 11.13 22.28 -10.16
N ALA A 183 11.86 21.57 -9.30
CA ALA A 183 13.07 22.07 -8.62
C ALA A 183 14.19 22.45 -9.62
N ILE A 184 14.48 21.59 -10.61
CA ILE A 184 15.47 21.89 -11.65
C ILE A 184 15.08 23.14 -12.45
N THR A 185 13.78 23.30 -12.73
CA THR A 185 13.30 24.43 -13.53
C THR A 185 13.31 25.73 -12.72
N ALA A 186 13.07 25.65 -11.42
CA ALA A 186 13.13 26.80 -10.50
C ALA A 186 14.57 27.30 -10.25
N ASP A 187 15.58 26.46 -10.50
CA ASP A 187 17.01 26.80 -10.42
C ASP A 187 17.38 27.50 -9.11
N LYS A 188 16.96 26.92 -7.98
CA LYS A 188 17.14 27.43 -6.60
C LYS A 188 16.35 28.70 -6.25
N ASP A 189 15.52 29.21 -7.13
CA ASP A 189 14.58 30.28 -6.83
C ASP A 189 13.37 29.72 -6.06
N MET A 190 13.29 30.04 -4.76
CA MET A 190 12.24 29.54 -3.88
C MET A 190 10.85 30.06 -4.24
N GLU A 191 10.73 31.34 -4.64
CA GLU A 191 9.45 31.93 -5.00
C GLU A 191 8.92 31.26 -6.26
N LEU A 192 9.77 31.12 -7.28
CA LEU A 192 9.43 30.40 -8.49
C LEU A 192 9.09 28.92 -8.25
N PHE A 193 9.79 28.26 -7.32
CA PHE A 193 9.50 26.86 -6.98
C PHE A 193 8.07 26.70 -6.46
N TRP A 194 7.65 27.52 -5.50
CA TRP A 194 6.31 27.44 -4.92
C TRP A 194 5.23 27.80 -5.93
N ASP A 195 5.43 28.84 -6.73
CA ASP A 195 4.52 29.21 -7.80
C ASP A 195 4.34 28.09 -8.83
N MET A 196 5.43 27.44 -9.23
CA MET A 196 5.38 26.32 -10.16
C MET A 196 4.73 25.08 -9.53
N LEU A 197 4.98 24.81 -8.26
CA LEU A 197 4.36 23.71 -7.52
C LEU A 197 2.85 23.88 -7.51
N ASP A 198 2.34 25.05 -7.16
CA ASP A 198 0.92 25.36 -7.13
C ASP A 198 0.28 25.23 -8.53
N GLN A 199 0.91 25.74 -9.56
CA GLN A 199 0.43 25.57 -10.93
C GLN A 199 0.34 24.08 -11.33
N ARG A 200 1.31 23.25 -10.94
CA ARG A 200 1.30 21.82 -11.24
C ARG A 200 0.27 21.06 -10.40
N LEU A 201 0.04 21.48 -9.17
CA LEU A 201 -1.03 20.93 -8.32
C LEU A 201 -2.40 21.16 -8.95
N GLU A 202 -2.70 22.36 -9.43
CA GLU A 202 -3.97 22.63 -10.13
C GLU A 202 -4.12 21.79 -11.39
N LEU A 203 -3.06 21.62 -12.18
CA LEU A 203 -3.08 20.72 -13.35
C LEU A 203 -3.33 19.25 -12.96
N CYS A 204 -2.80 18.80 -11.83
CA CYS A 204 -3.06 17.46 -11.32
C CYS A 204 -4.52 17.30 -10.89
N LYS A 205 -5.08 18.31 -10.20
CA LYS A 205 -6.51 18.38 -9.85
C LYS A 205 -7.39 18.26 -11.09
N ASP A 206 -7.13 19.09 -12.09
CA ASP A 206 -7.88 19.09 -13.35
C ASP A 206 -7.83 17.72 -14.04
N ALA A 207 -6.65 17.11 -14.10
CA ALA A 207 -6.49 15.77 -14.71
C ALA A 207 -7.24 14.69 -13.93
N LEU A 208 -7.26 14.76 -12.60
CA LEU A 208 -8.01 13.84 -11.74
C LEU A 208 -9.52 14.06 -11.91
N MET A 209 -9.97 15.32 -11.99
CA MET A 209 -11.37 15.66 -12.23
C MET A 209 -11.85 15.23 -13.62
N ILE A 210 -11.04 15.35 -14.65
CA ILE A 210 -11.35 14.80 -15.98
C ILE A 210 -11.58 13.29 -15.90
N ARG A 211 -10.70 12.55 -15.20
CA ARG A 211 -10.89 11.10 -15.00
C ARG A 211 -12.20 10.79 -14.26
N HIS A 212 -12.48 11.52 -13.18
CA HIS A 212 -13.73 11.37 -12.44
C HIS A 212 -14.95 11.57 -13.35
N ASN A 213 -14.96 12.68 -14.08
CA ASN A 213 -16.09 13.04 -14.97
C ASN A 213 -16.28 12.02 -16.10
N MET A 214 -15.20 11.41 -16.60
CA MET A 214 -15.30 10.34 -17.62
C MET A 214 -15.93 9.04 -17.09
N LEU A 215 -15.91 8.82 -15.79
CA LEU A 215 -16.52 7.64 -15.17
C LEU A 215 -18.00 7.84 -14.88
N LEU A 216 -18.48 9.08 -14.78
CA LEU A 216 -19.89 9.38 -14.53
C LEU A 216 -20.77 8.82 -15.66
N GLY A 217 -21.90 8.24 -15.28
CA GLY A 217 -22.83 7.61 -16.21
C GLY A 217 -22.40 6.25 -16.74
N THR A 218 -21.25 5.69 -16.26
CA THR A 218 -20.80 4.36 -16.65
C THR A 218 -21.78 3.28 -16.16
N SER A 219 -22.12 2.34 -17.05
CA SER A 219 -22.97 1.19 -16.71
C SER A 219 -22.19 0.10 -15.99
N SER A 220 -22.85 -0.58 -15.05
CA SER A 220 -22.34 -1.79 -14.38
C SER A 220 -21.95 -2.90 -15.37
N ASP A 221 -22.49 -2.89 -16.59
CA ASP A 221 -22.18 -3.86 -17.64
C ASP A 221 -20.76 -3.73 -18.20
N VAL A 222 -20.10 -2.57 -18.00
CA VAL A 222 -18.72 -2.36 -18.48
C VAL A 222 -17.74 -3.30 -17.80
N SER A 223 -17.96 -3.61 -16.52
CA SER A 223 -17.15 -4.57 -15.77
C SER A 223 -18.01 -5.33 -14.75
N PRO A 224 -18.73 -6.39 -15.21
CA PRO A 224 -19.68 -7.11 -14.36
C PRO A 224 -19.06 -7.69 -13.09
N ILE A 225 -17.83 -8.20 -13.15
CA ILE A 225 -17.14 -8.78 -11.99
C ILE A 225 -17.01 -7.76 -10.87
N HIS A 226 -16.63 -6.51 -11.21
CA HIS A 226 -16.50 -5.43 -10.23
C HIS A 226 -17.85 -4.94 -9.71
N TRP A 227 -18.80 -4.71 -10.60
CA TRP A 227 -20.00 -3.95 -10.29
C TRP A 227 -21.24 -4.80 -9.99
N GLN A 228 -21.37 -5.99 -10.59
CA GLN A 228 -22.56 -6.84 -10.44
C GLN A 228 -22.29 -8.08 -9.56
N HIS A 229 -21.07 -8.65 -9.59
CA HIS A 229 -20.76 -9.91 -8.92
C HIS A 229 -19.99 -9.76 -7.60
N GLY A 230 -19.83 -8.55 -7.09
CA GLY A 230 -19.46 -8.29 -5.70
C GLY A 230 -18.00 -8.04 -5.42
N ALA A 231 -17.12 -7.85 -6.43
CA ALA A 231 -15.76 -7.43 -6.16
C ALA A 231 -15.72 -6.02 -5.52
N ILE A 232 -16.57 -5.09 -6.02
CA ILE A 232 -16.77 -3.76 -5.43
C ILE A 232 -18.22 -3.60 -4.97
N ALA A 233 -19.18 -3.97 -5.83
CA ALA A 233 -20.60 -3.75 -5.62
C ALA A 233 -21.45 -4.92 -6.13
N ARG A 234 -22.75 -4.87 -5.86
CA ARG A 234 -23.78 -5.81 -6.35
C ARG A 234 -24.91 -5.03 -7.02
N LEU A 235 -24.58 -4.31 -8.08
CA LEU A 235 -25.53 -3.56 -8.89
C LEU A 235 -26.30 -4.51 -9.82
N GLY A 236 -27.51 -4.12 -10.16
CA GLY A 236 -28.25 -4.74 -11.25
C GLY A 236 -27.61 -4.43 -12.61
N LYS A 237 -27.97 -5.23 -13.61
CA LYS A 237 -27.55 -5.01 -15.00
C LYS A 237 -28.02 -3.64 -15.50
N GLY A 238 -27.12 -2.87 -16.11
CA GLY A 238 -27.41 -1.54 -16.64
C GLY A 238 -27.46 -0.41 -15.60
N GLU A 239 -27.39 -0.69 -14.30
CA GLU A 239 -27.30 0.34 -13.27
C GLU A 239 -26.03 1.18 -13.41
N LYS A 240 -26.12 2.46 -13.04
CA LYS A 240 -24.97 3.39 -13.07
C LYS A 240 -24.13 3.27 -11.82
N ILE A 241 -22.81 3.44 -12.00
CA ILE A 241 -21.83 3.32 -10.90
C ILE A 241 -21.64 4.62 -10.10
N ASP A 242 -22.33 5.70 -10.47
CA ASP A 242 -22.12 7.07 -9.99
C ASP A 242 -22.08 7.20 -8.47
N LYS A 243 -22.93 6.44 -7.75
CA LYS A 243 -22.95 6.46 -6.28
C LYS A 243 -21.63 5.99 -5.64
N TYR A 244 -20.82 5.24 -6.37
CA TYR A 244 -19.51 4.76 -5.89
C TYR A 244 -18.35 5.69 -6.27
N LEU A 245 -18.63 6.75 -7.04
CA LEU A 245 -17.63 7.74 -7.45
C LEU A 245 -17.56 8.94 -6.51
N LYS A 246 -18.42 9.02 -5.51
CA LYS A 246 -18.58 10.16 -4.58
C LYS A 246 -18.68 9.67 -3.13
N ASP A 247 -18.82 10.61 -2.20
CA ASP A 247 -19.02 10.35 -0.77
C ASP A 247 -17.93 9.47 -0.15
N GLY A 248 -16.69 9.57 -0.66
CA GLY A 248 -15.52 8.85 -0.16
C GLY A 248 -15.47 7.34 -0.51
N TYR A 249 -16.39 6.82 -1.33
CA TYR A 249 -16.34 5.43 -1.79
C TYR A 249 -15.10 5.12 -2.62
N SER A 250 -14.63 6.09 -3.38
CA SER A 250 -13.44 5.97 -4.21
C SER A 250 -12.48 7.13 -3.97
N THR A 251 -11.22 6.89 -4.24
CA THR A 251 -10.15 7.86 -4.00
C THR A 251 -9.60 8.37 -5.33
N LEU A 252 -9.33 9.66 -5.38
CA LEU A 252 -8.54 10.34 -6.41
C LEU A 252 -7.17 10.61 -5.80
N SER A 253 -6.11 10.01 -6.33
CA SER A 253 -4.79 10.06 -5.72
C SER A 253 -3.88 11.08 -6.40
N LEU A 254 -3.42 12.06 -5.62
CA LEU A 254 -2.31 12.93 -5.99
C LEU A 254 -1.01 12.18 -5.68
N GLY A 255 -0.31 11.71 -6.71
CA GLY A 255 0.98 11.06 -6.57
C GLY A 255 2.14 12.05 -6.60
N TYR A 256 3.32 11.63 -6.16
CA TYR A 256 4.56 12.39 -6.29
C TYR A 256 5.76 11.45 -6.32
N VAL A 257 6.87 11.93 -6.89
CA VAL A 257 8.15 11.22 -6.97
C VAL A 257 9.31 12.20 -6.75
N GLY A 258 10.43 11.68 -6.21
CA GLY A 258 11.71 12.38 -6.22
C GLY A 258 11.87 13.49 -5.18
N VAL A 259 11.37 13.31 -3.96
CA VAL A 259 11.57 14.28 -2.86
C VAL A 259 13.06 14.49 -2.60
N CYS A 260 13.85 13.43 -2.58
CA CYS A 260 15.30 13.49 -2.40
C CYS A 260 15.96 14.41 -3.44
N GLU A 261 15.69 14.15 -4.71
CA GLU A 261 16.28 14.91 -5.83
C GLU A 261 15.75 16.34 -5.91
N MET A 262 14.50 16.56 -5.52
CA MET A 262 13.94 17.92 -5.38
C MET A 262 14.74 18.75 -4.38
N VAL A 263 15.01 18.19 -3.20
CA VAL A 263 15.76 18.88 -2.12
C VAL A 263 17.19 19.15 -2.60
N TYR A 264 17.87 18.18 -3.20
CA TYR A 264 19.20 18.40 -3.77
C TYR A 264 19.21 19.51 -4.82
N ALA A 265 18.24 19.54 -5.72
CA ALA A 265 18.16 20.56 -6.77
C ALA A 265 17.96 21.96 -6.21
N MET A 266 17.13 22.10 -5.15
CA MET A 266 16.84 23.41 -4.55
C MET A 266 17.89 23.87 -3.56
N LEU A 267 18.34 22.99 -2.66
CA LEU A 267 19.19 23.36 -1.51
C LEU A 267 20.65 22.92 -1.64
N GLY A 268 20.94 21.96 -2.53
CA GLY A 268 22.27 21.37 -2.65
C GLY A 268 22.64 20.40 -1.52
N VAL A 269 21.68 20.01 -0.67
CA VAL A 269 21.87 19.08 0.44
C VAL A 269 20.84 17.94 0.37
N SER A 270 21.12 16.82 1.03
CA SER A 270 20.15 15.72 1.14
C SER A 270 18.98 16.10 2.04
N HIS A 271 17.80 15.51 1.76
CA HIS A 271 16.67 15.58 2.67
C HIS A 271 16.88 14.74 3.96
N THR A 272 18.00 14.04 4.09
CA THR A 272 18.44 13.43 5.36
C THR A 272 19.07 14.42 6.31
N THR A 273 19.42 15.62 5.86
CA THR A 273 19.89 16.72 6.71
C THR A 273 18.74 17.48 7.36
N PRO A 274 18.94 18.11 8.53
CA PRO A 274 17.86 18.87 9.20
C PRO A 274 17.22 19.96 8.32
N GLU A 275 18.02 20.67 7.51
CA GLU A 275 17.55 21.69 6.59
C GLU A 275 16.75 21.07 5.43
N GLY A 276 17.29 20.01 4.83
CA GLY A 276 16.64 19.31 3.73
C GLY A 276 15.35 18.61 4.17
N GLU A 277 15.35 17.98 5.34
CA GLU A 277 14.16 17.39 5.95
C GLU A 277 13.04 18.42 6.16
N LYS A 278 13.39 19.56 6.74
CA LYS A 278 12.44 20.64 6.97
C LYS A 278 11.76 21.09 5.68
N PHE A 279 12.54 21.35 4.63
CA PHE A 279 12.00 21.73 3.33
C PHE A 279 11.15 20.62 2.70
N ALA A 280 11.60 19.36 2.77
CA ALA A 280 10.82 18.23 2.28
C ALA A 280 9.46 18.11 2.99
N LEU A 281 9.43 18.25 4.32
CA LEU A 281 8.20 18.23 5.10
C LEU A 281 7.27 19.42 4.77
N GLU A 282 7.82 20.62 4.55
CA GLU A 282 7.04 21.78 4.11
C GLU A 282 6.32 21.50 2.77
N VAL A 283 7.02 20.92 1.80
CA VAL A 283 6.44 20.55 0.50
C VAL A 283 5.38 19.46 0.66
N MET A 284 5.64 18.45 1.50
CA MET A 284 4.69 17.36 1.74
C MET A 284 3.42 17.85 2.42
N ASN A 285 3.55 18.70 3.46
CA ASN A 285 2.39 19.32 4.11
C ASN A 285 1.57 20.16 3.14
N HIS A 286 2.22 20.97 2.30
CA HIS A 286 1.53 21.76 1.29
C HIS A 286 0.71 20.91 0.31
N MET A 287 1.26 19.80 -0.15
CA MET A 287 0.53 18.87 -1.02
C MET A 287 -0.65 18.19 -0.32
N GLU A 288 -0.51 17.81 0.96
CA GLU A 288 -1.61 17.24 1.73
C GLU A 288 -2.70 18.28 2.01
N ASP A 289 -2.32 19.51 2.37
CA ASP A 289 -3.26 20.62 2.56
C ASP A 289 -4.10 20.86 1.29
N LYS A 290 -3.50 20.80 0.11
CA LYS A 290 -4.20 20.87 -1.17
C LYS A 290 -5.19 19.70 -1.37
N CYS A 291 -4.83 18.50 -1.01
CA CYS A 291 -5.74 17.36 -1.04
C CYS A 291 -6.94 17.59 -0.11
N MET A 292 -6.72 18.12 1.08
CA MET A 292 -7.78 18.45 2.03
C MET A 292 -8.69 19.60 1.56
N GLU A 293 -8.12 20.62 0.89
CA GLU A 293 -8.85 21.70 0.24
C GLU A 293 -9.79 21.15 -0.84
N TRP A 294 -9.26 20.31 -1.75
CA TRP A 294 -10.04 19.71 -2.83
C TRP A 294 -11.15 18.78 -2.32
N LYS A 295 -10.93 18.07 -1.22
CA LYS A 295 -12.00 17.32 -0.52
C LYS A 295 -13.15 18.21 -0.12
N LYS A 296 -12.85 19.38 0.49
CA LYS A 296 -13.89 20.33 0.92
C LYS A 296 -14.65 20.91 -0.25
N GLU A 297 -13.94 21.27 -1.31
CA GLU A 297 -14.56 21.89 -2.50
C GLU A 297 -15.46 20.94 -3.27
N THR A 298 -15.03 19.70 -3.42
CA THR A 298 -15.67 18.75 -4.34
C THR A 298 -16.55 17.71 -3.66
N GLY A 299 -16.34 17.46 -2.36
CA GLY A 299 -16.96 16.33 -1.66
C GLY A 299 -16.40 14.95 -2.07
N LEU A 300 -15.31 14.92 -2.87
CA LEU A 300 -14.68 13.69 -3.34
C LEU A 300 -13.53 13.26 -2.44
N GLY A 301 -13.17 11.98 -2.48
CA GLY A 301 -12.07 11.43 -1.70
C GLY A 301 -10.71 11.68 -2.37
N PHE A 302 -10.06 12.81 -2.11
CA PHE A 302 -8.67 13.02 -2.50
C PHE A 302 -7.72 12.46 -1.46
N GLY A 303 -6.50 12.06 -1.88
CA GLY A 303 -5.45 11.64 -0.97
C GLY A 303 -4.07 11.76 -1.58
N LEU A 304 -3.09 12.16 -0.76
CA LEU A 304 -1.70 12.21 -1.15
C LEU A 304 -1.12 10.79 -1.16
N TYR A 305 -0.42 10.43 -2.24
CA TYR A 305 0.07 9.09 -2.47
C TYR A 305 1.53 9.07 -2.88
N GLY A 306 2.36 8.40 -2.11
CA GLY A 306 3.76 8.14 -2.45
C GLY A 306 3.86 7.17 -3.62
N THR A 307 4.01 7.70 -4.84
CA THR A 307 4.02 6.88 -6.06
C THR A 307 5.27 5.99 -6.10
N PRO A 308 5.15 4.66 -6.25
CA PRO A 308 6.30 3.78 -6.44
C PRO A 308 7.05 4.05 -7.76
N ALA A 309 6.34 4.52 -8.77
CA ALA A 309 6.81 5.00 -10.08
C ALA A 309 7.70 4.03 -10.90
N GLU A 310 8.35 3.05 -10.28
CA GLU A 310 9.11 1.96 -10.91
C GLU A 310 9.95 2.41 -12.13
N ASN A 311 9.61 1.95 -13.33
CA ASN A 311 10.31 2.31 -14.58
C ASN A 311 10.28 3.81 -14.89
N LEU A 312 9.30 4.57 -14.39
CA LEU A 312 9.21 6.00 -14.60
C LEU A 312 10.40 6.74 -13.96
N CYS A 313 10.89 6.28 -12.81
CA CYS A 313 12.03 6.88 -12.12
C CYS A 313 13.29 6.87 -13.00
N GLY A 314 13.58 5.76 -13.68
CA GLY A 314 14.70 5.68 -14.63
C GLY A 314 14.47 6.47 -15.91
N LEU A 315 13.23 6.51 -16.40
CA LEU A 315 12.88 7.31 -17.57
C LEU A 315 13.06 8.81 -17.32
N GLN A 316 12.70 9.28 -16.12
CA GLN A 316 12.85 10.69 -15.73
C GLN A 316 14.33 11.11 -15.77
N VAL A 317 15.25 10.33 -15.22
CA VAL A 317 16.69 10.63 -15.29
C VAL A 317 17.17 10.76 -16.73
N LYS A 318 16.77 9.86 -17.61
CA LYS A 318 17.12 9.95 -19.05
C LYS A 318 16.60 11.23 -19.68
N GLN A 319 15.38 11.65 -19.33
CA GLN A 319 14.79 12.90 -19.83
C GLN A 319 15.49 14.14 -19.26
N PHE A 320 15.86 14.12 -17.98
CA PHE A 320 16.60 15.21 -17.36
C PHE A 320 17.97 15.39 -18.02
N ARG A 321 18.73 14.30 -18.18
CA ARG A 321 20.02 14.33 -18.90
C ARG A 321 19.90 14.91 -20.30
N LYS A 322 18.84 14.54 -21.03
CA LYS A 322 18.59 15.05 -22.38
C LYS A 322 18.26 16.53 -22.40
N LYS A 323 17.50 17.03 -21.42
CA LYS A 323 17.00 18.42 -21.42
C LYS A 323 17.90 19.39 -20.67
N TYR A 324 18.50 18.97 -19.58
CA TYR A 324 19.22 19.83 -18.64
C TYR A 324 20.70 19.44 -18.47
N GLY A 325 21.14 18.32 -19.07
CA GLY A 325 22.45 17.75 -18.81
C GLY A 325 22.49 16.91 -17.54
N VAL A 326 23.70 16.54 -17.14
CA VAL A 326 23.93 15.80 -15.89
C VAL A 326 23.99 16.78 -14.73
N ILE A 327 23.12 16.57 -13.74
CA ILE A 327 23.03 17.37 -12.52
C ILE A 327 23.43 16.45 -11.36
N GLU A 328 24.43 16.87 -10.59
CA GLU A 328 24.95 16.14 -9.44
C GLU A 328 23.86 15.87 -8.41
N ASN A 329 23.82 14.65 -7.86
CA ASN A 329 22.81 14.15 -6.92
C ASN A 329 21.36 14.18 -7.40
N VAL A 330 21.11 14.46 -8.68
CA VAL A 330 19.77 14.49 -9.28
C VAL A 330 19.70 13.59 -10.50
N SER A 331 20.54 13.80 -11.51
CA SER A 331 20.51 13.04 -12.76
C SER A 331 21.82 12.35 -13.12
N ASP A 332 22.80 12.34 -12.23
CA ASP A 332 24.06 11.59 -12.32
C ASP A 332 23.91 10.10 -11.95
N ARG A 333 22.73 9.70 -11.54
CA ARG A 333 22.33 8.35 -11.10
C ARG A 333 21.32 7.71 -12.07
N GLU A 334 21.08 6.40 -11.94
CA GLU A 334 20.26 5.66 -12.92
C GLU A 334 18.75 5.91 -12.78
N TYR A 335 18.28 6.38 -11.61
CA TYR A 335 16.88 6.67 -11.33
C TYR A 335 16.74 7.75 -10.26
N VAL A 336 15.62 8.46 -10.26
CA VAL A 336 15.18 9.30 -9.13
C VAL A 336 14.53 8.44 -8.05
N SER A 337 14.61 8.87 -6.81
CA SER A 337 13.94 8.18 -5.70
C SER A 337 12.43 8.18 -5.90
N ASN A 338 11.79 7.05 -5.61
CA ASN A 338 10.33 7.05 -5.58
C ASN A 338 9.85 7.76 -4.31
N SER A 339 8.69 8.41 -4.38
CA SER A 339 8.07 9.11 -3.26
C SER A 339 9.06 9.94 -2.43
N PHE A 340 9.07 9.78 -1.10
CA PHE A 340 9.94 10.46 -0.13
C PHE A 340 11.17 9.63 0.28
N HIS A 341 11.37 8.45 -0.28
CA HIS A 341 12.45 7.56 0.17
C HIS A 341 13.84 8.15 -0.08
N CYS A 342 14.75 7.83 0.85
CA CYS A 342 16.16 8.11 0.68
C CYS A 342 16.72 7.37 -0.53
N HIS A 343 17.59 8.03 -1.28
CA HIS A 343 18.33 7.32 -2.32
C HIS A 343 19.29 6.30 -1.71
N VAL A 344 19.52 5.20 -2.42
CA VAL A 344 20.36 4.07 -1.92
C VAL A 344 21.83 4.44 -1.71
N THR A 345 22.28 5.59 -2.19
CA THR A 345 23.64 6.11 -1.99
C THR A 345 23.78 6.95 -0.72
N GLU A 346 22.69 7.22 -0.01
CA GLU A 346 22.77 7.95 1.27
C GLU A 346 23.49 7.11 2.33
N ASP A 347 24.43 7.73 3.02
CA ASP A 347 25.15 7.10 4.15
C ASP A 347 24.31 7.19 5.42
N ILE A 348 23.32 6.32 5.51
CA ILE A 348 22.32 6.28 6.58
C ILE A 348 22.04 4.85 6.99
N THR A 349 21.96 4.60 8.29
CA THR A 349 21.58 3.28 8.81
C THR A 349 20.11 2.98 8.59
N PRO A 350 19.69 1.70 8.57
CA PRO A 350 18.27 1.34 8.46
C PRO A 350 17.39 1.96 9.55
N ILE A 351 17.91 2.14 10.76
CA ILE A 351 17.17 2.74 11.88
C ILE A 351 16.96 4.24 11.62
N GLU A 352 18.04 4.96 11.31
CA GLU A 352 17.96 6.38 10.98
C GLU A 352 17.04 6.65 9.78
N LYS A 353 17.10 5.74 8.76
CA LYS A 353 16.18 5.80 7.63
C LYS A 353 14.71 5.68 8.05
N GLN A 354 14.39 4.73 8.94
CA GLN A 354 13.03 4.58 9.44
C GLN A 354 12.57 5.77 10.30
N ASP A 355 13.45 6.32 11.11
CA ASP A 355 13.16 7.51 11.93
C ASP A 355 12.88 8.74 11.06
N LEU A 356 13.65 8.93 10.00
CA LEU A 356 13.43 9.99 9.01
C LEU A 356 12.13 9.77 8.23
N GLU A 357 12.01 8.62 7.58
CA GLU A 357 10.88 8.32 6.69
C GLU A 357 9.55 8.21 7.43
N GLY A 358 9.58 7.83 8.71
CA GLY A 358 8.40 7.76 9.59
C GLY A 358 7.62 9.07 9.66
N ARG A 359 8.30 10.21 9.58
CA ARG A 359 7.68 11.55 9.61
C ARG A 359 6.91 11.88 8.33
N PHE A 360 7.36 11.36 7.20
CA PHE A 360 6.68 11.53 5.91
C PHE A 360 5.46 10.62 5.77
N TRP A 361 5.47 9.45 6.41
CA TRP A 361 4.35 8.51 6.34
C TRP A 361 3.09 9.05 7.00
N GLU A 362 3.22 9.95 7.98
CA GLU A 362 2.06 10.57 8.61
C GLU A 362 1.32 11.55 7.68
N LEU A 363 1.98 12.02 6.62
CA LEU A 363 1.48 13.04 5.69
C LEU A 363 0.87 12.47 4.40
N CYS A 364 0.93 11.16 4.19
CA CYS A 364 0.41 10.57 2.97
C CYS A 364 -0.34 9.25 3.20
N ASN A 365 -1.27 8.95 2.29
CA ASN A 365 -2.07 7.73 2.32
C ASN A 365 -1.31 6.54 1.68
N GLY A 366 -0.04 6.44 1.95
CA GLY A 366 0.83 5.36 1.46
C GLY A 366 2.11 5.86 0.80
N GLY A 367 3.18 5.06 0.93
CA GLY A 367 4.50 5.38 0.40
C GLY A 367 5.40 4.16 0.35
#